data_e5a97ee94765943cb54b7ac4f0b3a90e
#
_entry.id   e5a97ee94765943cb54b7ac4f0b3a90e
#
_cell.length_a   1.000
_cell.length_b   1.000
_cell.length_c   1.000
_cell.angle_alpha   90.00
_cell.angle_beta   90.00
_cell.angle_gamma   90.00
#
_symmetry.space_group_name_H-M   'P 1'
#
loop_
_entity.id
_entity.type
_entity.pdbx_description
1 polymer ?
#
loop_
_entity_poly.entity_id
_entity_poly.type
_entity_poly.pdbx_seq_one_letter_code
_entity_poly.pdbx_strand_id
1 'polypeptide(L)'
;MSAPPLVARAGEDERAAVVDVLHDAFIDEDGLNYWLRQGAQKEPARRRFFEAAVRKAVHPKRELWLARDGSEGIGAALWLPPGAIAFDHTPLQQVLMAPLLLSIAGREGLSRARELGAKLAAHHPREPHAHLVFLGVASRAQG
;
A
#
# COMPACT_ATOMS: atom_id res chain seq x y z
N MET A 1 18.71 11.76 -24.75
CA MET A 1 17.94 10.54 -24.49
C MET A 1 18.31 10.01 -23.11
N SER A 2 17.37 9.96 -22.18
CA SER A 2 17.65 9.42 -20.83
C SER A 2 17.66 7.89 -20.86
N ALA A 3 18.49 7.28 -20.01
CA ALA A 3 18.52 5.85 -19.86
C ALA A 3 17.17 5.35 -19.32
N PRO A 4 16.75 4.13 -19.66
CA PRO A 4 15.51 3.58 -19.10
C PRO A 4 15.63 3.43 -17.58
N PRO A 5 14.52 3.56 -16.84
CA PRO A 5 14.53 3.33 -15.40
C PRO A 5 15.00 1.93 -15.05
N LEU A 6 15.74 1.82 -13.95
CA LEU A 6 16.15 0.53 -13.42
C LEU A 6 15.06 0.02 -12.48
N VAL A 7 14.49 -1.14 -12.79
CA VAL A 7 13.50 -1.81 -11.95
C VAL A 7 14.17 -2.99 -11.26
N ALA A 8 14.10 -3.00 -9.94
CA ALA A 8 14.69 -4.05 -9.13
C ALA A 8 13.90 -4.28 -7.85
N ARG A 9 14.08 -5.45 -7.25
CA ARG A 9 13.50 -5.76 -5.97
C ARG A 9 14.09 -4.85 -4.90
N ALA A 10 13.24 -4.27 -4.06
CA ALA A 10 13.67 -3.37 -2.99
C ALA A 10 14.02 -4.16 -1.73
N GLY A 11 15.15 -3.85 -1.13
CA GLY A 11 15.55 -4.38 0.16
C GLY A 11 14.92 -3.63 1.33
N GLU A 12 15.15 -4.12 2.53
CA GLU A 12 14.61 -3.52 3.76
C GLU A 12 15.12 -2.07 3.98
N ASP A 13 16.32 -1.76 3.54
CA ASP A 13 16.90 -0.41 3.58
C ASP A 13 16.24 0.56 2.59
N GLU A 14 15.46 0.06 1.64
CA GLU A 14 14.79 0.86 0.61
C GLU A 14 13.30 1.09 0.90
N ARG A 15 12.81 0.64 2.04
CA ARG A 15 11.39 0.78 2.41
C ARG A 15 10.91 2.23 2.40
N ALA A 16 11.72 3.14 2.90
CA ALA A 16 11.36 4.56 2.92
C ALA A 16 11.15 5.11 1.50
N ALA A 17 11.99 4.70 0.55
CA ALA A 17 11.82 5.10 -0.85
C ALA A 17 10.53 4.55 -1.46
N VAL A 18 10.17 3.30 -1.15
CA VAL A 18 8.91 2.70 -1.59
C VAL A 18 7.71 3.45 -1.02
N VAL A 19 7.76 3.78 0.28
CA VAL A 19 6.69 4.57 0.94
C VAL A 19 6.53 5.92 0.26
N ASP A 20 7.62 6.62 0.01
CA ASP A 20 7.57 7.95 -0.61
C ASP A 20 6.90 7.92 -1.99
N VAL A 21 7.25 6.93 -2.81
CA VAL A 21 6.65 6.76 -4.14
C VAL A 21 5.16 6.44 -4.04
N LEU A 22 4.78 5.47 -3.21
CA LEU A 22 3.38 5.07 -3.06
C LEU A 22 2.54 6.19 -2.45
N HIS A 23 3.04 6.88 -1.44
CA HIS A 23 2.36 8.01 -0.83
C HIS A 23 2.05 9.10 -1.86
N ASP A 24 3.03 9.47 -2.66
CA ASP A 24 2.87 10.48 -3.72
C ASP A 24 1.92 9.99 -4.83
N ALA A 25 2.07 8.74 -5.26
CA ALA A 25 1.26 8.18 -6.35
C ALA A 25 -0.23 8.08 -6.00
N PHE A 26 -0.57 7.91 -4.73
CA PHE A 26 -1.93 7.69 -4.28
C PHE A 26 -2.62 8.94 -3.71
N ILE A 27 -2.06 10.14 -3.93
CA ILE A 27 -2.63 11.39 -3.43
C ILE A 27 -4.08 11.56 -3.88
N ASP A 28 -4.37 11.26 -5.14
CA ASP A 28 -5.69 11.45 -5.75
C ASP A 28 -6.44 10.12 -6.00
N GLU A 29 -5.97 9.01 -5.42
CA GLU A 29 -6.61 7.71 -5.62
C GLU A 29 -7.85 7.57 -4.73
N ASP A 30 -9.00 7.36 -5.35
CA ASP A 30 -10.30 7.41 -4.67
C ASP A 30 -10.52 6.28 -3.68
N GLY A 31 -10.12 5.05 -4.03
CA GLY A 31 -10.39 3.89 -3.20
C GLY A 31 -9.73 3.96 -1.82
N LEU A 32 -8.45 4.29 -1.79
CA LEU A 32 -7.71 4.44 -0.53
C LEU A 32 -8.19 5.67 0.23
N ASN A 33 -8.28 6.82 -0.43
CA ASN A 33 -8.61 8.09 0.22
C ASN A 33 -10.05 8.11 0.76
N TYR A 34 -10.91 7.23 0.27
CA TYR A 34 -12.29 7.11 0.73
C TYR A 34 -12.42 6.77 2.22
N TRP A 35 -11.53 5.90 2.73
CA TRP A 35 -11.63 5.45 4.12
C TRP A 35 -10.56 6.03 5.05
N LEU A 36 -9.62 6.81 4.55
CA LEU A 36 -8.65 7.51 5.39
C LEU A 36 -9.32 8.64 6.20
N ARG A 37 -8.66 9.10 7.25
CA ARG A 37 -9.08 10.34 7.92
C ARG A 37 -9.10 11.46 6.90
N GLN A 38 -10.10 12.31 6.98
CA GLN A 38 -10.30 13.41 6.03
C GLN A 38 -9.69 14.73 6.54
N GLY A 39 -9.68 15.75 5.67
CA GLY A 39 -9.16 17.07 6.00
C GLY A 39 -7.64 17.08 6.18
N ALA A 40 -7.15 17.86 7.12
CA ALA A 40 -5.73 18.02 7.38
C ALA A 40 -5.03 16.72 7.82
N GLN A 41 -5.77 15.73 8.29
CA GLN A 41 -5.22 14.45 8.74
C GLN A 41 -5.09 13.41 7.61
N LYS A 42 -5.62 13.69 6.43
CA LYS A 42 -5.60 12.72 5.32
C LYS A 42 -4.19 12.37 4.87
N GLU A 43 -3.35 13.36 4.65
CA GLU A 43 -1.97 13.13 4.20
C GLU A 43 -1.14 12.36 5.23
N PRO A 44 -1.09 12.75 6.52
CA PRO A 44 -0.40 11.95 7.52
C PRO A 44 -0.98 10.53 7.67
N ALA A 45 -2.28 10.36 7.51
CA ALA A 45 -2.93 9.04 7.57
C ALA A 45 -2.49 8.16 6.40
N ARG A 46 -2.44 8.72 5.19
CA ARG A 46 -1.95 8.00 4.00
C ARG A 46 -0.52 7.54 4.18
N ARG A 47 0.35 8.38 4.70
CA ARG A 47 1.74 8.03 4.96
C ARG A 47 1.84 6.89 5.99
N ARG A 48 1.12 6.97 7.09
CA ARG A 48 1.09 5.90 8.10
C ARG A 48 0.61 4.57 7.52
N PHE A 49 -0.39 4.63 6.65
CA PHE A 49 -0.90 3.45 5.97
C PHE A 49 0.21 2.77 5.14
N PHE A 50 0.90 3.52 4.28
CA PHE A 50 1.95 2.94 3.45
C PHE A 50 3.17 2.51 4.26
N GLU A 51 3.53 3.21 5.32
CA GLU A 51 4.59 2.77 6.22
C GLU A 51 4.27 1.41 6.84
N ALA A 52 3.05 1.21 7.28
CA ALA A 52 2.60 -0.07 7.82
C ALA A 52 2.55 -1.16 6.75
N ALA A 53 1.98 -0.85 5.58
CA ALA A 53 1.85 -1.80 4.47
C ALA A 53 3.20 -2.29 3.97
N VAL A 54 4.14 -1.37 3.79
CA VAL A 54 5.49 -1.68 3.30
C VAL A 54 6.27 -2.48 4.34
N ARG A 55 6.02 -2.30 5.62
CA ARG A 55 6.62 -3.16 6.65
C ARG A 55 6.10 -4.58 6.51
N LYS A 56 5.00 -4.95 7.09
CA LYS A 56 4.42 -6.29 6.99
C LYS A 56 2.91 -6.31 7.22
N ALA A 57 2.26 -5.16 7.29
CA ALA A 57 0.83 -5.12 7.61
C ALA A 57 -0.03 -5.80 6.54
N VAL A 58 0.39 -5.74 5.28
CA VAL A 58 -0.30 -6.43 4.19
C VAL A 58 -0.11 -7.95 4.32
N HIS A 59 1.13 -8.39 4.41
CA HIS A 59 1.48 -9.81 4.55
C HIS A 59 2.98 -9.96 4.82
N PRO A 60 3.41 -10.93 5.66
CA PRO A 60 4.84 -11.15 5.93
C PRO A 60 5.67 -11.50 4.69
N LYS A 61 5.04 -12.12 3.69
CA LYS A 61 5.70 -12.55 2.45
C LYS A 61 5.59 -11.53 1.32
N ARG A 62 5.20 -10.28 1.60
CA ARG A 62 5.12 -9.28 0.55
C ARG A 62 6.48 -9.05 -0.12
N GLU A 63 6.44 -8.77 -1.42
CA GLU A 63 7.60 -8.41 -2.20
C GLU A 63 7.51 -6.96 -2.63
N LEU A 64 8.58 -6.20 -2.42
CA LEU A 64 8.65 -4.79 -2.77
C LEU A 64 9.53 -4.62 -4.00
N TRP A 65 9.06 -3.82 -4.95
CA TRP A 65 9.80 -3.48 -6.16
C TRP A 65 9.90 -1.97 -6.29
N LEU A 66 11.02 -1.49 -6.77
CA LEU A 66 11.30 -0.06 -6.92
C LEU A 66 11.90 0.19 -8.30
N ALA A 67 11.33 1.16 -9.00
CA ALA A 67 11.88 1.68 -10.24
C ALA A 67 12.62 2.98 -9.91
N ARG A 68 13.84 3.11 -10.40
CA ARG A 68 14.70 4.27 -10.17
C ARG A 68 15.11 4.93 -11.46
N ASP A 69 15.18 6.25 -11.42
CA ASP A 69 15.86 7.07 -12.41
C ASP A 69 17.05 7.72 -11.70
N GLY A 70 18.26 7.23 -11.98
CA GLY A 70 19.42 7.59 -11.19
C GLY A 70 19.25 7.12 -9.74
N SER A 71 19.33 8.04 -8.78
CA SER A 71 19.12 7.75 -7.36
C SER A 71 17.68 7.93 -6.89
N GLU A 72 16.81 8.48 -7.76
CA GLU A 72 15.42 8.76 -7.41
C GLU A 72 14.50 7.57 -7.63
N GLY A 73 13.66 7.25 -6.64
CA GLY A 73 12.54 6.34 -6.81
C GLY A 73 11.42 7.01 -7.59
N ILE A 74 11.01 6.40 -8.69
CA ILE A 74 9.94 6.96 -9.55
C ILE A 74 8.74 6.03 -9.69
N GLY A 75 8.87 4.78 -9.32
CA GLY A 75 7.79 3.81 -9.32
C GLY A 75 7.99 2.77 -8.24
N ALA A 76 6.91 2.23 -7.72
CA ALA A 76 6.97 1.19 -6.71
C ALA A 76 5.80 0.22 -6.85
N ALA A 77 6.03 -1.03 -6.46
CA ALA A 77 5.00 -2.06 -6.44
C ALA A 77 5.15 -2.94 -5.21
N LEU A 78 4.01 -3.41 -4.72
CA LEU A 78 3.95 -4.40 -3.65
C LEU A 78 3.17 -5.59 -4.15
N TRP A 79 3.83 -6.75 -4.17
CA TRP A 79 3.27 -8.01 -4.65
C TRP A 79 3.13 -9.02 -3.52
N LEU A 80 2.17 -9.91 -3.68
CA LEU A 80 2.05 -11.12 -2.86
C LEU A 80 2.24 -12.37 -3.72
N PRO A 81 2.95 -13.39 -3.19
CA PRO A 81 3.08 -14.67 -3.89
C PRO A 81 1.74 -15.41 -3.94
N PRO A 82 1.60 -16.41 -4.84
CA PRO A 82 0.38 -17.22 -4.91
C PRO A 82 0.04 -17.83 -3.55
N GLY A 83 -1.24 -17.77 -3.20
CA GLY A 83 -1.75 -18.31 -1.93
C GLY A 83 -1.70 -17.34 -0.75
N ALA A 84 -0.96 -16.24 -0.85
CA ALA A 84 -0.95 -15.20 0.19
C ALA A 84 -2.14 -14.26 -0.01
N ILE A 85 -2.83 -13.95 1.08
CA ILE A 85 -4.01 -13.06 1.07
C ILE A 85 -3.66 -11.76 1.77
N ALA A 86 -3.91 -10.64 1.11
CA ALA A 86 -3.64 -9.32 1.67
C ALA A 86 -4.53 -9.05 2.89
N PHE A 87 -3.91 -8.52 3.95
CA PHE A 87 -4.58 -8.16 5.20
C PHE A 87 -5.31 -9.32 5.90
N ASP A 88 -4.85 -10.55 5.65
CA ASP A 88 -5.37 -11.74 6.32
C ASP A 88 -4.70 -11.88 7.69
N HIS A 89 -5.38 -11.39 8.73
CA HIS A 89 -4.86 -11.35 10.09
C HIS A 89 -5.70 -12.24 11.03
N THR A 90 -5.00 -12.89 11.97
CA THR A 90 -5.67 -13.59 13.06
C THR A 90 -6.44 -12.61 13.94
N PRO A 91 -7.45 -13.07 14.73
CA PRO A 91 -8.17 -12.18 15.65
C PRO A 91 -7.24 -11.42 16.60
N LEU A 92 -6.18 -12.05 17.10
CA LEU A 92 -5.21 -11.36 17.96
C LEU A 92 -4.47 -10.26 17.20
N GLN A 93 -4.03 -10.53 15.97
CA GLN A 93 -3.38 -9.53 15.14
C GLN A 93 -4.30 -8.36 14.86
N GLN A 94 -5.59 -8.61 14.61
CA GLN A 94 -6.59 -7.56 14.42
C GLN A 94 -6.71 -6.66 15.64
N VAL A 95 -6.74 -7.25 16.83
CA VAL A 95 -6.78 -6.48 18.09
C VAL A 95 -5.53 -5.63 18.25
N LEU A 96 -4.35 -6.21 17.99
CA LEU A 96 -3.07 -5.49 18.12
C LEU A 96 -2.93 -4.36 17.10
N MET A 97 -3.56 -4.50 15.93
CA MET A 97 -3.53 -3.49 14.88
C MET A 97 -4.61 -2.41 15.03
N ALA A 98 -5.60 -2.61 15.89
CA ALA A 98 -6.72 -1.70 16.02
C ALA A 98 -6.31 -0.24 16.34
N PRO A 99 -5.35 0.03 17.25
CA PRO A 99 -4.91 1.41 17.47
C PRO A 99 -4.33 2.08 16.23
N LEU A 100 -3.55 1.34 15.45
CA LEU A 100 -2.98 1.84 14.20
C LEU A 100 -4.09 2.15 13.19
N LEU A 101 -5.02 1.23 12.99
CA LEU A 101 -6.14 1.41 12.07
C LEU A 101 -7.01 2.60 12.47
N LEU A 102 -7.27 2.79 13.76
CA LEU A 102 -7.99 3.96 14.25
C LEU A 102 -7.23 5.26 13.99
N SER A 103 -5.90 5.25 14.10
CA SER A 103 -5.09 6.43 13.81
C SER A 103 -5.13 6.80 12.32
N ILE A 104 -5.25 5.81 11.44
CA ILE A 104 -5.25 5.99 9.98
C ILE A 104 -6.65 6.37 9.48
N ALA A 105 -7.68 5.70 9.97
CA ALA A 105 -9.04 5.78 9.42
C ALA A 105 -10.01 6.59 10.28
N GLY A 106 -9.84 6.57 11.59
CA GLY A 106 -10.86 7.04 12.50
C GLY A 106 -12.04 6.07 12.52
N ARG A 107 -13.06 6.36 13.32
CA ARG A 107 -14.24 5.49 13.43
C ARG A 107 -15.04 5.41 12.13
N GLU A 108 -15.26 6.57 11.49
CA GLU A 108 -16.00 6.64 10.24
C GLU A 108 -15.25 5.95 9.10
N GLY A 109 -13.95 6.21 8.98
CA GLY A 109 -13.11 5.59 7.97
C GLY A 109 -12.99 4.08 8.14
N LEU A 110 -12.95 3.60 9.38
CA LEU A 110 -12.88 2.16 9.65
C LEU A 110 -14.15 1.45 9.17
N SER A 111 -15.32 2.05 9.33
CA SER A 111 -16.57 1.51 8.79
C SER A 111 -16.53 1.44 7.25
N ARG A 112 -16.05 2.50 6.61
CA ARG A 112 -15.88 2.54 5.15
C ARG A 112 -14.85 1.51 4.66
N ALA A 113 -13.76 1.33 5.40
CA ALA A 113 -12.74 0.33 5.06
C ALA A 113 -13.29 -1.09 5.12
N ARG A 114 -14.11 -1.41 6.10
CA ARG A 114 -14.76 -2.72 6.22
C ARG A 114 -15.72 -2.98 5.06
N GLU A 115 -16.51 -1.98 4.69
CA GLU A 115 -17.42 -2.08 3.55
C GLU A 115 -16.67 -2.32 2.25
N LEU A 116 -15.63 -1.54 1.99
CA LEU A 116 -14.81 -1.71 0.79
C LEU A 116 -14.10 -3.07 0.78
N GLY A 117 -13.55 -3.49 1.92
CA GLY A 117 -12.87 -4.77 2.05
C GLY A 117 -13.81 -5.95 1.75
N ALA A 118 -15.06 -5.89 2.22
CA ALA A 118 -16.05 -6.92 1.94
C ALA A 118 -16.38 -6.99 0.44
N LYS A 119 -16.52 -5.86 -0.23
CA LYS A 119 -16.77 -5.80 -1.67
C LYS A 119 -15.59 -6.37 -2.48
N LEU A 120 -14.37 -6.02 -2.10
CA LEU A 120 -13.17 -6.54 -2.76
C LEU A 120 -13.02 -8.04 -2.57
N ALA A 121 -13.28 -8.54 -1.37
CA ALA A 121 -13.22 -9.98 -1.08
C ALA A 121 -14.23 -10.79 -1.89
N ALA A 122 -15.44 -10.24 -2.09
CA ALA A 122 -16.48 -10.90 -2.89
C ALA A 122 -16.12 -11.06 -4.37
N HIS A 123 -15.20 -10.22 -4.88
CA HIS A 123 -14.76 -10.23 -6.29
C HIS A 123 -13.34 -10.76 -6.48
N HIS A 124 -12.68 -11.19 -5.40
CA HIS A 124 -11.31 -11.68 -5.47
C HIS A 124 -11.28 -13.08 -6.11
N PRO A 125 -10.35 -13.36 -7.05
CA PRO A 125 -10.23 -14.70 -7.63
C PRO A 125 -9.94 -15.75 -6.56
N ARG A 126 -10.59 -16.91 -6.66
CA ARG A 126 -10.41 -18.01 -5.71
C ARG A 126 -9.19 -18.86 -6.02
N GLU A 127 -8.72 -18.86 -7.26
CA GLU A 127 -7.56 -19.62 -7.69
C GLU A 127 -6.26 -18.98 -7.17
N PRO A 128 -5.24 -19.77 -6.78
CA PRO A 128 -3.95 -19.21 -6.41
C PRO A 128 -3.35 -18.38 -7.55
N HIS A 129 -2.93 -17.16 -7.25
CA HIS A 129 -2.37 -16.24 -8.23
C HIS A 129 -1.44 -15.26 -7.52
N ALA A 130 -0.47 -14.69 -8.27
CA ALA A 130 0.30 -13.57 -7.79
C ALA A 130 -0.61 -12.34 -7.71
N HIS A 131 -0.58 -11.62 -6.58
CA HIS A 131 -1.46 -10.49 -6.34
C HIS A 131 -0.65 -9.19 -6.29
N LEU A 132 -0.88 -8.32 -7.26
CA LEU A 132 -0.37 -6.94 -7.23
C LEU A 132 -1.29 -6.10 -6.33
N VAL A 133 -0.81 -5.80 -5.14
CA VAL A 133 -1.61 -5.05 -4.14
C VAL A 133 -1.56 -3.55 -4.42
N PHE A 134 -0.35 -3.04 -4.63
CA PHE A 134 -0.14 -1.62 -4.93
C PHE A 134 0.83 -1.47 -6.10
N LEU A 135 0.50 -0.54 -6.99
CA LEU A 135 1.38 -0.08 -8.06
C LEU A 135 1.22 1.43 -8.16
N GLY A 136 2.32 2.14 -8.05
CA GLY A 136 2.31 3.59 -8.14
C GLY A 136 3.49 4.12 -8.91
N VAL A 137 3.26 5.23 -9.60
CA VAL A 137 4.31 6.01 -10.29
C VAL A 137 4.29 7.41 -9.69
N ALA A 138 5.46 7.91 -9.28
CA ALA A 138 5.59 9.24 -8.72
C ALA A 138 5.00 10.29 -9.66
N SER A 139 4.31 11.29 -9.13
CA SER A 139 3.59 12.29 -9.94
C SER A 139 4.50 13.00 -10.95
N ARG A 140 5.75 13.27 -10.59
CA ARG A 140 6.76 13.88 -11.47
C ARG A 140 7.18 12.99 -12.64
N ALA A 141 6.92 11.69 -12.56
CA ALA A 141 7.28 10.70 -13.59
C ALA A 141 6.07 10.19 -14.40
N GLN A 142 4.89 10.62 -14.06
CA GLN A 142 3.69 10.33 -14.83
C GLN A 142 3.71 11.17 -16.11
N GLY A 143 3.55 10.51 -17.22
CA GLY A 143 3.72 11.07 -18.56
C GLY A 143 2.89 12.25 -19.00
#